data_de12841075d225afb92f284924566864
#
_entry.id   de12841075d225afb92f284924566864
#
_cell.length_a   1.000
_cell.length_b   1.000
_cell.length_c   1.000
_cell.angle_alpha   90.00
_cell.angle_beta   90.00
_cell.angle_gamma   90.00
#
_symmetry.space_group_name_H-M   'P 1'
#
loop_
_entity.id
_entity.type
_entity.pdbx_description
1 polymer ?
#
loop_
_entity_poly.entity_id
_entity_poly.type
_entity_poly.pdbx_seq_one_letter_code
_entity_poly.pdbx_strand_id
1 'polypeptide(L)'
;MSTTKRDDDEGGDAMETLRSYVDANAMRALGETCVKRFGTTRDVPFLMKMLSVSTALSIQAHPDKETAKRLHATNPEQYRDENHKPEMALCVSERFEALSGFERAETVARRVEAHEELRRAVGDEDAVEALKRAVEDGGGDEERVKSAFKRVFTALMTADAGRVAACAEAMATRLRGEGRREDATRRRGRAKRG
;
A
#
# COMPACT_ATOMS: atom_id res chain seq x y z
N MET A 1 -15.40 4.50 -3.27
CA MET A 1 -15.47 5.73 -2.46
C MET A 1 -16.94 6.05 -2.24
N SER A 2 -17.39 5.92 -1.00
CA SER A 2 -18.79 6.16 -0.62
C SER A 2 -19.02 7.67 -0.62
N THR A 3 -19.89 8.14 -1.50
CA THR A 3 -20.46 9.47 -1.44
C THR A 3 -21.56 9.46 -0.40
N THR A 4 -21.27 9.95 0.79
CA THR A 4 -22.29 10.31 1.76
C THR A 4 -23.10 11.49 1.19
N LYS A 5 -24.31 11.26 0.73
CA LYS A 5 -25.33 12.30 0.61
C LYS A 5 -25.60 12.84 2.02
N ARG A 6 -25.36 14.09 2.23
CA ARG A 6 -26.03 14.83 3.28
C ARG A 6 -27.26 15.48 2.63
N ASP A 7 -28.40 15.01 3.04
CA ASP A 7 -29.66 15.73 2.87
C ASP A 7 -29.68 16.74 4.02
N ASP A 8 -29.39 18.00 3.72
CA ASP A 8 -29.75 19.14 4.56
C ASP A 8 -30.24 20.22 3.61
N ASP A 9 -31.55 20.28 3.53
CA ASP A 9 -32.36 21.33 2.98
C ASP A 9 -32.39 22.47 3.98
N GLU A 10 -31.99 23.67 3.54
CA GLU A 10 -32.66 24.93 3.80
C GLU A 10 -31.85 26.11 3.20
N GLY A 11 -32.34 26.69 2.08
CA GLY A 11 -32.27 28.13 1.78
C GLY A 11 -30.89 28.82 1.72
N GLY A 12 -29.80 28.12 1.43
CA GLY A 12 -28.52 28.74 1.11
C GLY A 12 -28.31 28.79 -0.39
N ASP A 13 -27.71 29.85 -0.92
CA ASP A 13 -27.22 29.93 -2.29
C ASP A 13 -26.56 28.60 -2.69
N ALA A 14 -27.08 27.96 -3.72
CA ALA A 14 -26.58 26.66 -4.17
C ALA A 14 -25.09 26.82 -4.43
N MET A 15 -24.25 26.21 -3.58
CA MET A 15 -22.80 26.29 -3.71
C MET A 15 -22.41 25.77 -5.10
N GLU A 16 -21.80 26.65 -5.90
CA GLU A 16 -21.29 26.28 -7.22
C GLU A 16 -20.28 25.13 -7.09
N THR A 17 -20.47 24.08 -7.87
CA THR A 17 -19.49 22.98 -7.88
C THR A 17 -18.20 23.41 -8.58
N LEU A 18 -17.06 22.86 -8.18
CA LEU A 18 -15.79 23.11 -8.88
C LEU A 18 -15.90 22.81 -10.38
N ARG A 19 -16.66 21.81 -10.75
CA ARG A 19 -16.90 21.46 -12.16
C ARG A 19 -17.66 22.54 -12.91
N SER A 20 -18.74 23.10 -12.32
CA SER A 20 -19.49 24.20 -12.91
C SER A 20 -18.63 25.45 -13.08
N TYR A 21 -17.83 25.77 -12.05
CA TYR A 21 -16.89 26.87 -12.10
C TYR A 21 -15.84 26.71 -13.20
N VAL A 22 -15.24 25.53 -13.31
CA VAL A 22 -14.22 25.23 -14.33
C VAL A 22 -14.83 25.29 -15.73
N ASP A 23 -16.02 24.72 -15.94
CA ASP A 23 -16.71 24.75 -17.24
C ASP A 23 -16.98 26.19 -17.71
N ALA A 24 -17.44 27.04 -16.80
CA ALA A 24 -17.71 28.45 -17.09
C ALA A 24 -16.44 29.32 -17.27
N ASN A 25 -15.33 28.91 -16.69
CA ASN A 25 -14.10 29.70 -16.59
C ASN A 25 -12.83 28.93 -17.06
N ALA A 26 -12.94 28.01 -18.02
CA ALA A 26 -11.86 27.05 -18.37
C ALA A 26 -10.49 27.71 -18.58
N MET A 27 -10.42 28.75 -19.38
CA MET A 27 -9.15 29.43 -19.69
C MET A 27 -8.52 30.11 -18.47
N ARG A 28 -9.36 30.64 -17.57
CA ARG A 28 -8.91 31.28 -16.34
C ARG A 28 -8.51 30.25 -15.27
N ALA A 29 -9.31 29.19 -15.13
CA ALA A 29 -9.14 28.16 -14.10
C ALA A 29 -8.05 27.16 -14.42
N LEU A 30 -7.95 26.72 -15.68
CA LEU A 30 -7.00 25.71 -16.14
C LEU A 30 -5.79 26.30 -16.86
N GLY A 31 -5.99 27.41 -17.56
CA GLY A 31 -4.99 28.02 -18.45
C GLY A 31 -4.88 27.31 -19.80
N GLU A 32 -4.42 28.05 -20.79
CA GLU A 32 -4.33 27.60 -22.18
C GLU A 32 -3.49 26.32 -22.36
N THR A 33 -2.35 26.25 -21.69
CA THR A 33 -1.45 25.10 -21.76
C THR A 33 -2.11 23.82 -21.26
N CYS A 34 -2.85 23.91 -20.17
CA CYS A 34 -3.56 22.76 -19.59
C CYS A 34 -4.71 22.31 -20.51
N VAL A 35 -5.52 23.24 -20.99
CA VAL A 35 -6.63 22.94 -21.93
C VAL A 35 -6.08 22.26 -23.20
N LYS A 36 -5.02 22.78 -23.80
CA LYS A 36 -4.39 22.18 -25.00
C LYS A 36 -3.81 20.80 -24.73
N ARG A 37 -3.14 20.61 -23.58
CA ARG A 37 -2.44 19.36 -23.26
C ARG A 37 -3.41 18.21 -22.92
N PHE A 38 -4.47 18.48 -22.19
CA PHE A 38 -5.41 17.47 -21.68
C PHE A 38 -6.73 17.41 -22.46
N GLY A 39 -6.96 18.34 -23.38
CA GLY A 39 -8.16 18.34 -24.21
C GLY A 39 -9.46 18.53 -23.42
N THR A 40 -9.39 19.16 -22.24
CA THR A 40 -10.53 19.36 -21.36
C THR A 40 -10.76 20.84 -21.05
N THR A 41 -12.03 21.22 -20.95
CA THR A 41 -12.48 22.54 -20.49
C THR A 41 -13.36 22.43 -19.24
N ARG A 42 -13.58 21.23 -18.72
CA ARG A 42 -14.54 20.95 -17.65
C ARG A 42 -13.94 20.26 -16.44
N ASP A 43 -12.87 19.51 -16.66
CA ASP A 43 -12.28 18.66 -15.62
C ASP A 43 -10.89 19.15 -15.25
N VAL A 44 -10.60 19.13 -13.97
CA VAL A 44 -9.24 19.37 -13.45
C VAL A 44 -8.42 18.10 -13.67
N PRO A 45 -7.26 18.15 -14.39
CA PRO A 45 -6.47 16.96 -14.72
C PRO A 45 -5.65 16.45 -13.55
N PHE A 46 -6.01 16.76 -12.34
CA PHE A 46 -5.38 16.27 -11.11
C PHE A 46 -6.39 16.21 -9.96
N LEU A 47 -6.07 15.42 -8.95
CA LEU A 47 -6.83 15.38 -7.70
C LEU A 47 -5.88 15.70 -6.54
N MET A 48 -6.02 16.89 -5.98
CA MET A 48 -5.31 17.29 -4.78
C MET A 48 -6.17 17.06 -3.54
N LYS A 49 -5.59 16.42 -2.52
CA LYS A 49 -6.28 16.19 -1.24
C LYS A 49 -5.31 16.13 -0.07
N MET A 50 -5.79 16.52 1.11
CA MET A 50 -5.13 16.27 2.37
C MET A 50 -5.57 14.91 2.89
N LEU A 51 -4.61 14.08 3.32
CA LEU A 51 -4.88 12.77 3.89
C LEU A 51 -4.47 12.74 5.35
N SER A 52 -5.34 12.22 6.19
CA SER A 52 -4.99 11.79 7.55
C SER A 52 -4.80 10.27 7.53
N VAL A 53 -3.61 9.81 7.88
CA VAL A 53 -3.21 8.41 7.77
C VAL A 53 -2.83 7.89 9.15
N SER A 54 -3.63 6.95 9.67
CA SER A 54 -3.43 6.34 10.99
C SER A 54 -2.64 5.03 10.95
N THR A 55 -2.59 4.39 9.77
CA THR A 55 -1.85 3.13 9.54
C THR A 55 -1.08 3.23 8.24
N ALA A 56 0.02 2.51 8.11
CA ALA A 56 0.82 2.50 6.89
C ALA A 56 -0.04 2.20 5.65
N LEU A 57 0.12 3.00 4.60
CA LEU A 57 -0.53 2.73 3.33
C LEU A 57 0.02 1.44 2.71
N SER A 58 -0.87 0.62 2.15
CA SER A 58 -0.50 -0.60 1.43
C SER A 58 0.28 -0.31 0.15
N ILE A 59 1.01 -1.30 -0.35
CA ILE A 59 1.57 -1.25 -1.70
C ILE A 59 0.42 -1.17 -2.70
N GLN A 60 0.50 -0.19 -3.60
CA GLN A 60 -0.47 0.02 -4.67
C GLN A 60 0.27 0.04 -6.01
N ALA A 61 -0.16 -0.81 -6.93
CA ALA A 61 0.32 -0.81 -8.30
C ALA A 61 -0.75 -0.15 -9.18
N HIS A 62 -0.41 1.00 -9.76
CA HIS A 62 -1.29 1.67 -10.70
C HIS A 62 -0.95 1.25 -12.13
N PRO A 63 -1.95 0.87 -12.96
CA PRO A 63 -1.72 0.52 -14.34
C PRO A 63 -1.29 1.75 -15.15
N ASP A 64 -0.57 1.53 -16.25
CA ASP A 64 -0.38 2.54 -17.27
C ASP A 64 -1.71 2.86 -18.00
N LYS A 65 -1.68 3.90 -18.84
CA LYS A 65 -2.91 4.41 -19.50
C LYS A 65 -3.60 3.37 -20.37
N GLU A 66 -2.85 2.58 -21.13
CA GLU A 66 -3.41 1.55 -22.02
C GLU A 66 -4.00 0.38 -21.22
N THR A 67 -3.28 -0.04 -20.18
CA THR A 67 -3.77 -1.08 -19.26
C THR A 67 -5.00 -0.61 -18.49
N ALA A 68 -5.04 0.65 -18.03
CA ALA A 68 -6.20 1.21 -17.34
C ALA A 68 -7.46 1.17 -18.21
N LYS A 69 -7.37 1.61 -19.47
CA LYS A 69 -8.47 1.54 -20.45
C LYS A 69 -8.94 0.11 -20.68
N ARG A 70 -8.00 -0.83 -20.85
CA ARG A 70 -8.33 -2.24 -21.07
C ARG A 70 -9.04 -2.84 -19.85
N LEU A 71 -8.55 -2.58 -18.65
CA LEU A 71 -9.15 -3.05 -17.41
C LEU A 71 -10.55 -2.48 -17.21
N HIS A 72 -10.73 -1.18 -17.45
CA HIS A 72 -12.04 -0.53 -17.40
C HIS A 72 -13.02 -1.14 -18.43
N ALA A 73 -12.59 -1.34 -19.67
CA ALA A 73 -13.42 -1.95 -20.70
C ALA A 73 -13.81 -3.40 -20.37
N THR A 74 -12.94 -4.15 -19.68
CA THR A 74 -13.18 -5.56 -19.31
C THR A 74 -14.06 -5.70 -18.09
N ASN A 75 -13.86 -4.84 -17.06
CA ASN A 75 -14.59 -4.90 -15.80
C ASN A 75 -14.79 -3.49 -15.21
N PRO A 76 -15.75 -2.70 -15.72
CA PRO A 76 -15.99 -1.32 -15.31
C PRO A 76 -16.48 -1.18 -13.86
N GLU A 77 -17.06 -2.21 -13.28
CA GLU A 77 -17.50 -2.17 -11.87
C GLU A 77 -16.31 -2.17 -10.91
N GLN A 78 -15.27 -2.94 -11.22
CA GLN A 78 -14.05 -3.00 -10.42
C GLN A 78 -13.10 -1.84 -10.76
N TYR A 79 -12.93 -1.53 -12.04
CA TYR A 79 -12.06 -0.47 -12.55
C TYR A 79 -12.91 0.68 -13.09
N ARG A 80 -13.38 1.55 -12.20
CA ARG A 80 -14.36 2.60 -12.48
C ARG A 80 -13.83 3.76 -13.31
N ASP A 81 -12.54 3.84 -13.52
CA ASP A 81 -11.85 4.92 -14.24
C ASP A 81 -10.94 4.32 -15.32
N GLU A 82 -11.05 4.83 -16.54
CA GLU A 82 -10.20 4.44 -17.66
C GLU A 82 -8.83 5.13 -17.67
N ASN A 83 -8.63 6.11 -16.77
CA ASN A 83 -7.41 6.87 -16.71
C ASN A 83 -6.36 6.18 -15.83
N HIS A 84 -5.12 6.35 -16.21
CA HIS A 84 -4.00 6.05 -15.33
C HIS A 84 -3.99 7.02 -14.14
N LYS A 85 -3.33 6.62 -13.06
CA LYS A 85 -3.37 7.36 -11.80
C LYS A 85 -1.96 7.54 -11.22
N PRO A 86 -1.09 8.34 -11.89
CA PRO A 86 0.18 8.68 -11.27
C PRO A 86 -0.08 9.46 -9.98
N GLU A 87 0.57 9.06 -8.90
CA GLU A 87 0.38 9.65 -7.59
C GLU A 87 1.69 10.14 -7.01
N MET A 88 1.60 11.24 -6.26
CA MET A 88 2.70 11.77 -5.48
C MET A 88 2.16 12.13 -4.10
N ALA A 89 2.90 11.78 -3.05
CA ALA A 89 2.57 12.17 -1.69
C ALA A 89 3.68 13.04 -1.11
N LEU A 90 3.30 14.15 -0.46
CA LEU A 90 4.20 15.01 0.30
C LEU A 90 3.86 14.86 1.79
N CYS A 91 4.83 14.42 2.58
CA CYS A 91 4.68 14.35 4.03
C CYS A 91 4.74 15.77 4.62
N VAL A 92 3.67 16.21 5.25
CA VAL A 92 3.58 17.51 5.95
C VAL A 92 3.58 17.35 7.48
N SER A 93 3.60 16.12 7.98
CA SER A 93 3.78 15.78 9.41
C SER A 93 5.20 15.28 9.66
N GLU A 94 5.57 15.07 10.93
CA GLU A 94 6.89 14.52 11.28
C GLU A 94 7.11 13.11 10.74
N ARG A 95 6.04 12.35 10.54
CA ARG A 95 6.09 10.94 10.11
C ARG A 95 4.94 10.61 9.17
N PHE A 96 5.27 9.86 8.13
CA PHE A 96 4.34 9.26 7.20
C PHE A 96 4.84 7.86 6.83
N GLU A 97 3.96 6.86 6.88
CA GLU A 97 4.31 5.49 6.60
C GLU A 97 3.53 4.96 5.39
N ALA A 98 4.26 4.42 4.44
CA ALA A 98 3.71 3.74 3.27
C ALA A 98 4.59 2.56 2.87
N LEU A 99 3.97 1.48 2.43
CA LEU A 99 4.69 0.35 1.84
C LEU A 99 4.91 0.64 0.35
N SER A 100 6.16 0.61 -0.10
CA SER A 100 6.51 0.99 -1.48
C SER A 100 7.18 -0.10 -2.30
N GLY A 101 7.45 -1.26 -1.72
CA GLY A 101 8.11 -2.35 -2.42
C GLY A 101 8.29 -3.59 -1.55
N PHE A 102 8.83 -4.63 -2.15
CA PHE A 102 9.17 -5.83 -1.42
C PHE A 102 10.54 -5.68 -0.73
N GLU A 103 10.66 -6.31 0.43
CA GLU A 103 11.92 -6.52 1.09
C GLU A 103 12.83 -7.42 0.23
N ARG A 104 14.13 -7.35 0.43
CA ARG A 104 15.10 -8.22 -0.25
C ARG A 104 14.85 -9.70 0.09
N ALA A 105 14.98 -10.57 -0.90
CA ALA A 105 14.68 -11.99 -0.76
C ALA A 105 15.47 -12.67 0.39
N GLU A 106 16.73 -12.26 0.58
CA GLU A 106 17.57 -12.76 1.68
C GLU A 106 17.03 -12.36 3.05
N THR A 107 16.47 -11.15 3.16
CA THR A 107 15.87 -10.68 4.40
C THR A 107 14.55 -11.38 4.67
N VAL A 108 13.74 -11.60 3.64
CA VAL A 108 12.48 -12.35 3.76
C VAL A 108 12.75 -13.80 4.18
N ALA A 109 13.73 -14.48 3.54
CA ALA A 109 14.12 -15.85 3.89
C ALA A 109 14.52 -15.95 5.37
N ARG A 110 15.40 -15.05 5.85
CA ARG A 110 15.81 -14.99 7.26
C ARG A 110 14.63 -14.72 8.22
N ARG A 111 13.68 -13.85 7.85
CA ARG A 111 12.51 -13.55 8.69
C ARG A 111 11.56 -14.72 8.78
N VAL A 112 11.31 -15.41 7.67
CA VAL A 112 10.46 -16.62 7.67
C VAL A 112 11.11 -17.74 8.49
N GLU A 113 12.43 -17.86 8.49
CA GLU A 113 13.15 -18.80 9.32
C GLU A 113 13.13 -18.40 10.81
N ALA A 114 13.33 -17.14 11.12
CA ALA A 114 13.40 -16.63 12.50
C ALA A 114 12.04 -16.55 13.21
N HIS A 115 10.94 -16.51 12.47
CA HIS A 115 9.60 -16.34 13.01
C HIS A 115 8.67 -17.47 12.56
N GLU A 116 8.48 -18.44 13.47
CA GLU A 116 7.61 -19.59 13.21
C GLU A 116 6.19 -19.18 12.83
N GLU A 117 5.68 -18.12 13.43
CA GLU A 117 4.33 -17.62 13.14
C GLU A 117 4.22 -17.15 11.67
N LEU A 118 5.26 -16.50 11.14
CA LEU A 118 5.30 -16.07 9.74
C LEU A 118 5.37 -17.29 8.80
N ARG A 119 6.20 -18.28 9.14
CA ARG A 119 6.30 -19.54 8.40
C ARG A 119 4.96 -20.28 8.35
N ARG A 120 4.26 -20.37 9.48
CA ARG A 120 2.91 -20.94 9.56
C ARG A 120 1.88 -20.15 8.78
N ALA A 121 1.99 -18.80 8.74
CA ALA A 121 1.11 -17.96 7.94
C ALA A 121 1.26 -18.25 6.44
N VAL A 122 2.51 -18.41 5.95
CA VAL A 122 2.79 -18.85 4.57
C VAL A 122 2.18 -20.23 4.30
N GLY A 123 2.42 -21.21 5.17
CA GLY A 123 1.82 -22.55 5.13
C GLY A 123 2.21 -23.40 3.92
N ASP A 124 3.27 -23.06 3.19
CA ASP A 124 3.91 -23.84 2.11
C ASP A 124 5.39 -24.00 2.43
N GLU A 125 5.72 -25.09 3.11
CA GLU A 125 7.11 -25.40 3.51
C GLU A 125 8.04 -25.55 2.30
N ASP A 126 7.55 -26.14 1.21
CA ASP A 126 8.35 -26.32 0.00
C ASP A 126 8.69 -24.98 -0.65
N ALA A 127 7.78 -24.01 -0.60
CA ALA A 127 8.04 -22.64 -1.07
C ALA A 127 9.08 -21.95 -0.20
N VAL A 128 9.00 -22.10 1.12
CA VAL A 128 9.96 -21.52 2.07
C VAL A 128 11.35 -22.10 1.86
N GLU A 129 11.47 -23.43 1.78
CA GLU A 129 12.75 -24.10 1.55
C GLU A 129 13.34 -23.79 0.16
N ALA A 130 12.48 -23.64 -0.86
CA ALA A 130 12.93 -23.22 -2.20
C ALA A 130 13.51 -21.80 -2.19
N LEU A 131 12.89 -20.86 -1.45
CA LEU A 131 13.42 -19.50 -1.30
C LEU A 131 14.75 -19.51 -0.56
N LYS A 132 14.85 -20.26 0.53
CA LYS A 132 16.08 -20.40 1.31
C LYS A 132 17.23 -20.89 0.45
N ARG A 133 17.06 -22.02 -0.26
CA ARG A 133 18.08 -22.56 -1.16
C ARG A 133 18.47 -21.59 -2.27
N ALA A 134 17.49 -20.91 -2.89
CA ALA A 134 17.78 -19.97 -3.96
C ALA A 134 18.65 -18.79 -3.49
N VAL A 135 18.49 -18.37 -2.24
CA VAL A 135 19.27 -17.30 -1.61
C VAL A 135 20.65 -17.81 -1.17
N GLU A 136 20.75 -19.01 -0.56
CA GLU A 136 21.99 -19.62 -0.06
C GLU A 136 22.97 -20.00 -1.17
N ASP A 137 22.49 -20.38 -2.35
CA ASP A 137 23.30 -20.69 -3.53
C ASP A 137 23.99 -19.43 -4.14
N GLY A 138 24.01 -18.32 -3.39
CA GLY A 138 24.73 -17.09 -3.72
C GLY A 138 23.99 -16.10 -4.61
N GLY A 139 22.69 -16.32 -4.86
CA GLY A 139 21.85 -15.38 -5.62
C GLY A 139 22.23 -15.20 -7.09
N GLY A 140 23.13 -16.04 -7.63
CA GLY A 140 23.64 -15.93 -8.99
C GLY A 140 22.59 -16.17 -10.09
N ASP A 141 21.47 -16.80 -9.73
CA ASP A 141 20.30 -16.98 -10.59
C ASP A 141 19.14 -16.10 -10.09
N GLU A 142 19.10 -14.86 -10.56
CA GLU A 142 18.08 -13.87 -10.19
C GLU A 142 16.66 -14.37 -10.50
N GLU A 143 16.46 -15.06 -11.61
CA GLU A 143 15.14 -15.59 -12.00
C GLU A 143 14.70 -16.72 -11.06
N ARG A 144 15.62 -17.56 -10.60
CA ARG A 144 15.34 -18.59 -9.60
C ARG A 144 14.92 -17.97 -8.27
N VAL A 145 15.65 -16.95 -7.79
CA VAL A 145 15.30 -16.20 -6.57
C VAL A 145 13.93 -15.55 -6.70
N LYS A 146 13.68 -14.86 -7.80
CA LYS A 146 12.40 -14.20 -8.09
C LYS A 146 11.24 -15.20 -8.16
N SER A 147 11.43 -16.34 -8.80
CA SER A 147 10.44 -17.41 -8.88
C SER A 147 10.10 -17.98 -7.50
N ALA A 148 11.11 -18.28 -6.70
CA ALA A 148 10.94 -18.80 -5.34
C ALA A 148 10.27 -17.77 -4.42
N PHE A 149 10.67 -16.49 -4.50
CA PHE A 149 10.03 -15.39 -3.78
C PHE A 149 8.56 -15.24 -4.14
N LYS A 150 8.24 -15.26 -5.43
CA LYS A 150 6.86 -15.20 -5.94
C LYS A 150 6.02 -16.34 -5.37
N ARG A 151 6.58 -17.54 -5.23
CA ARG A 151 5.89 -18.70 -4.65
C ARG A 151 5.51 -18.46 -3.19
N VAL A 152 6.45 -18.00 -2.36
CA VAL A 152 6.19 -17.65 -0.96
C VAL A 152 5.14 -16.54 -0.84
N PHE A 153 5.27 -15.49 -1.65
CA PHE A 153 4.30 -14.40 -1.67
C PHE A 153 2.90 -14.87 -2.07
N THR A 154 2.81 -15.69 -3.13
CA THR A 154 1.52 -16.24 -3.57
C THR A 154 0.90 -17.12 -2.48
N ALA A 155 1.68 -17.98 -1.85
CA ALA A 155 1.19 -18.85 -0.77
C ALA A 155 0.63 -18.03 0.40
N LEU A 156 1.30 -16.94 0.79
CA LEU A 156 0.82 -16.02 1.83
C LEU A 156 -0.45 -15.29 1.40
N MET A 157 -0.51 -14.78 0.19
CA MET A 157 -1.64 -13.98 -0.32
C MET A 157 -2.90 -14.81 -0.58
N THR A 158 -2.76 -16.12 -0.81
CA THR A 158 -3.86 -17.05 -1.01
C THR A 158 -4.16 -17.90 0.24
N ALA A 159 -3.46 -17.65 1.34
CA ALA A 159 -3.64 -18.35 2.59
C ALA A 159 -5.02 -18.05 3.22
N ASP A 160 -5.48 -18.97 4.06
CA ASP A 160 -6.69 -18.75 4.86
C ASP A 160 -6.54 -17.52 5.77
N ALA A 161 -7.49 -16.59 5.65
CA ALA A 161 -7.45 -15.31 6.36
C ALA A 161 -7.44 -15.48 7.89
N GLY A 162 -8.17 -16.48 8.41
CA GLY A 162 -8.21 -16.78 9.84
C GLY A 162 -6.86 -17.27 10.35
N ARG A 163 -6.20 -18.15 9.59
CA ARG A 163 -4.84 -18.60 9.91
C ARG A 163 -3.84 -17.46 9.93
N VAL A 164 -3.87 -16.58 8.90
CA VAL A 164 -2.98 -15.43 8.83
C VAL A 164 -3.20 -14.47 10.00
N ALA A 165 -4.46 -14.17 10.33
CA ALA A 165 -4.81 -13.31 11.46
C ALA A 165 -4.32 -13.89 12.80
N ALA A 166 -4.54 -15.17 13.03
CA ALA A 166 -4.09 -15.84 14.26
C ALA A 166 -2.56 -15.85 14.39
N CYS A 167 -1.84 -16.10 13.29
CA CYS A 167 -0.39 -16.05 13.27
C CYS A 167 0.14 -14.63 13.51
N ALA A 168 -0.46 -13.61 12.91
CA ALA A 168 -0.09 -12.22 13.11
C ALA A 168 -0.30 -11.77 14.56
N GLU A 169 -1.41 -12.15 15.18
CA GLU A 169 -1.71 -11.84 16.58
C GLU A 169 -0.73 -12.53 17.54
N ALA A 170 -0.44 -13.81 17.31
CA ALA A 170 0.55 -14.57 18.09
C ALA A 170 1.94 -13.92 18.00
N MET A 171 2.39 -13.57 16.80
CA MET A 171 3.67 -12.89 16.58
C MET A 171 3.71 -11.53 17.28
N ALA A 172 2.66 -10.72 17.13
CA ALA A 172 2.59 -9.41 17.77
C ALA A 172 2.62 -9.51 19.31
N THR A 173 1.96 -10.52 19.88
CA THR A 173 1.95 -10.77 21.32
C THR A 173 3.34 -11.17 21.82
N ARG A 174 4.02 -12.08 21.13
CA ARG A 174 5.38 -12.50 21.46
C ARG A 174 6.36 -11.35 21.42
N LEU A 175 6.39 -10.59 20.31
CA LEU A 175 7.31 -9.47 20.12
C LEU A 175 7.09 -8.34 21.16
N ARG A 176 5.84 -8.05 21.54
CA ARG A 176 5.55 -7.10 22.63
C ARG A 176 6.06 -7.61 23.97
N GLY A 177 5.98 -8.92 24.22
CA GLY A 177 6.51 -9.55 25.44
C GLY A 177 8.03 -9.48 25.52
N GLU A 178 8.72 -9.70 24.41
CA GLU A 178 10.18 -9.61 24.31
C GLU A 178 10.68 -8.17 24.53
N GLY A 179 10.06 -7.18 23.88
CA GLY A 179 10.39 -5.77 24.05
C GLY A 179 10.25 -5.29 25.52
N ARG A 180 9.19 -5.73 26.22
CA ARG A 180 9.01 -5.42 27.65
C ARG A 180 10.10 -6.03 28.53
N ARG A 181 10.59 -7.22 28.22
CA ARG A 181 11.69 -7.88 28.96
C ARG A 181 13.02 -7.16 28.74
N GLU A 182 13.31 -6.75 27.51
CA GLU A 182 14.51 -5.98 27.19
C GLU A 182 14.53 -4.62 27.91
N ASP A 183 13.41 -3.90 27.90
CA ASP A 183 13.28 -2.62 28.61
C ASP A 183 13.44 -2.78 30.12
N ALA A 184 12.86 -3.83 30.70
CA ALA A 184 13.03 -4.12 32.13
C ALA A 184 14.50 -4.44 32.48
N THR A 185 15.18 -5.17 31.60
CA THR A 185 16.60 -5.50 31.76
C THR A 185 17.50 -4.26 31.66
N ARG A 186 17.23 -3.39 30.67
CA ARG A 186 17.94 -2.10 30.52
C ARG A 186 17.76 -1.20 31.70
N ARG A 187 16.54 -1.09 32.27
CA ARG A 187 16.25 -0.29 33.50
C ARG A 187 17.01 -0.82 34.71
N ARG A 188 17.03 -2.16 34.90
CA ARG A 188 17.79 -2.78 36.00
C ARG A 188 19.31 -2.58 35.85
N GLY A 189 19.83 -2.65 34.62
CA GLY A 189 21.24 -2.39 34.34
C GLY A 189 21.66 -0.94 34.59
N ARG A 190 20.77 0.04 34.34
CA ARG A 190 21.02 1.45 34.70
C ARG A 190 20.99 1.71 36.22
N ALA A 191 20.05 1.11 36.94
CA ALA A 191 19.93 1.26 38.38
C ALA A 191 21.10 0.63 39.18
N LYS A 192 21.89 -0.27 38.57
CA LYS A 192 23.08 -0.86 39.21
C LYS A 192 24.37 -0.09 38.94
N ARG A 193 24.37 0.94 38.11
CA ARG A 193 25.54 1.74 37.73
C ARG A 193 25.47 3.19 38.25
N GLY A 194 24.41 3.57 38.93
CA GLY A 194 24.24 4.81 39.67
C GLY A 194 24.16 4.52 41.17
#